data_4af0d993e76c974e68af01d9d6c21f70
#
_entry.id   4af0d993e76c974e68af01d9d6c21f70
#
_cell.length_a   1.000
_cell.length_b   1.000
_cell.length_c   1.000
_cell.angle_alpha   90.00
_cell.angle_beta   90.00
_cell.angle_gamma   90.00
#
_symmetry.space_group_name_H-M   'P 1'
#
loop_
_entity.id
_entity.type
_entity.pdbx_description
1 polymer ?
#
loop_
_entity_poly.entity_id
_entity_poly.type
_entity_poly.pdbx_seq_one_letter_code
_entity_poly.pdbx_strand_id
1 'polypeptide(L)'
;MATTPPHWTECRTELAARLGTVPRLLVATDFDGTLAPICPRPEDVQLPAAARKSLEALSNHPGVRVALLSGRELDNVRTLVHLPKLIYAGNHGLEIIGGGMDYVNPRSLDARPTLDDAARYLEEALAGIEGMLVEHKGLSLSLHYRLAPDNSAPRRDEAIASCATRFPGLKVHHGKMVAEFRPDVAWNKGFALKRLLKGLGLPAAAALYMGDDTTDEDAFAALNGLGTSLRVGPGAETGARYHLRDTDDTAEFLEWLKKLRVC
;
A
#
# COMPACT_ATOMS: atom_id res chain seq x y z
N MET A 1 -26.24 -4.81 -9.16
CA MET A 1 -25.77 -4.28 -7.87
C MET A 1 -24.52 -5.03 -7.51
N ALA A 2 -23.38 -4.36 -7.32
CA ALA A 2 -22.18 -5.00 -6.83
C ALA A 2 -22.46 -5.48 -5.39
N THR A 3 -22.29 -6.77 -5.15
CA THR A 3 -22.49 -7.36 -3.81
C THR A 3 -21.17 -7.28 -3.05
N THR A 4 -21.21 -6.83 -1.80
CA THR A 4 -20.06 -6.90 -0.92
C THR A 4 -19.54 -8.35 -0.86
N PRO A 5 -18.24 -8.60 -1.02
CA PRO A 5 -17.68 -9.94 -0.87
C PRO A 5 -18.02 -10.56 0.48
N PRO A 6 -18.10 -11.90 0.61
CA PRO A 6 -18.35 -12.54 1.90
C PRO A 6 -17.24 -12.21 2.91
N HIS A 7 -17.62 -12.13 4.18
CA HIS A 7 -16.67 -11.93 5.26
C HIS A 7 -15.76 -13.17 5.42
N TRP A 8 -14.47 -12.96 5.68
CA TRP A 8 -13.49 -14.05 5.75
C TRP A 8 -13.87 -15.15 6.73
N THR A 9 -14.55 -14.83 7.83
CA THR A 9 -14.97 -15.84 8.82
C THR A 9 -16.02 -16.81 8.30
N GLU A 10 -16.84 -16.38 7.34
CA GLU A 10 -17.84 -17.22 6.66
C GLU A 10 -17.17 -18.22 5.69
N CYS A 11 -15.95 -17.88 5.24
CA CYS A 11 -15.19 -18.65 4.25
C CYS A 11 -13.97 -19.38 4.84
N ARG A 12 -13.88 -19.53 6.16
CA ARG A 12 -12.70 -20.12 6.84
C ARG A 12 -12.27 -21.47 6.30
N THR A 13 -13.22 -22.36 6.02
CA THR A 13 -12.92 -23.70 5.47
C THR A 13 -12.30 -23.61 4.09
N GLU A 14 -12.83 -22.76 3.21
CA GLU A 14 -12.28 -22.52 1.88
C GLU A 14 -10.90 -21.88 1.96
N LEU A 15 -10.76 -20.85 2.78
CA LEU A 15 -9.49 -20.16 3.00
C LEU A 15 -8.41 -21.11 3.58
N ALA A 16 -8.79 -21.99 4.52
CA ALA A 16 -7.88 -22.99 5.05
C ALA A 16 -7.40 -23.96 3.97
N ALA A 17 -8.30 -24.44 3.12
CA ALA A 17 -7.94 -25.30 2.00
C ALA A 17 -7.03 -24.59 1.00
N ARG A 18 -7.29 -23.31 0.69
CA ARG A 18 -6.48 -22.52 -0.25
C ARG A 18 -5.11 -22.14 0.29
N LEU A 19 -5.04 -21.67 1.53
CA LEU A 19 -3.82 -21.10 2.12
C LEU A 19 -3.00 -22.12 2.92
N GLY A 20 -3.63 -23.16 3.44
CA GLY A 20 -2.96 -24.19 4.24
C GLY A 20 -2.16 -25.18 3.42
N THR A 21 -2.60 -25.50 2.21
CA THR A 21 -1.99 -26.53 1.35
C THR A 21 -0.87 -26.02 0.42
N VAL A 22 -0.77 -24.72 0.23
CA VAL A 22 0.26 -24.11 -0.62
C VAL A 22 1.63 -24.26 0.03
N PRO A 23 2.61 -24.94 -0.61
CA PRO A 23 3.94 -25.17 0.01
C PRO A 23 4.68 -23.87 0.34
N ARG A 24 4.57 -22.87 -0.55
CA ARG A 24 5.18 -21.56 -0.39
C ARG A 24 4.12 -20.49 -0.60
N LEU A 25 3.89 -19.63 0.39
CA LEU A 25 2.86 -18.58 0.39
C LEU A 25 3.50 -17.20 0.45
N LEU A 26 3.07 -16.29 -0.44
CA LEU A 26 3.30 -14.86 -0.30
C LEU A 26 2.10 -14.24 0.42
N VAL A 27 2.34 -13.64 1.59
CA VAL A 27 1.39 -12.78 2.30
C VAL A 27 1.79 -11.34 1.99
N ALA A 28 1.11 -10.72 1.06
CA ALA A 28 1.32 -9.34 0.69
C ALA A 28 0.18 -8.47 1.25
N THR A 29 0.50 -7.28 1.70
CA THR A 29 -0.48 -6.39 2.34
C THR A 29 -0.11 -4.93 2.14
N ASP A 30 -1.11 -4.05 2.05
CA ASP A 30 -0.91 -2.63 2.28
C ASP A 30 -0.66 -2.34 3.75
N PHE A 31 -0.34 -1.10 4.10
CA PHE A 31 -0.01 -0.68 5.46
C PHE A 31 -1.10 0.21 6.08
N ASP A 32 -1.29 1.43 5.54
CA ASP A 32 -2.20 2.43 6.08
C ASP A 32 -3.66 2.10 5.77
N GLY A 33 -4.50 1.97 6.78
CA GLY A 33 -5.90 1.54 6.62
C GLY A 33 -6.10 0.03 6.53
N THR A 34 -5.01 -0.73 6.39
CA THR A 34 -5.02 -2.20 6.26
C THR A 34 -4.43 -2.88 7.48
N LEU A 35 -3.16 -2.63 7.81
CA LEU A 35 -2.49 -3.15 9.00
C LEU A 35 -2.54 -2.19 10.17
N ALA A 36 -2.50 -0.90 9.89
CA ALA A 36 -2.50 0.17 10.86
C ALA A 36 -3.64 1.16 10.57
N PRO A 37 -4.35 1.67 11.58
CA PRO A 37 -5.38 2.68 11.40
C PRO A 37 -4.83 3.95 10.74
N ILE A 38 -5.65 4.58 9.91
CA ILE A 38 -5.30 5.89 9.32
C ILE A 38 -5.31 6.94 10.43
N CYS A 39 -4.18 7.64 10.60
CA CYS A 39 -4.02 8.74 11.54
C CYS A 39 -4.11 10.10 10.83
N PRO A 40 -4.44 11.19 11.58
CA PRO A 40 -4.43 12.55 11.03
C PRO A 40 -3.06 12.97 10.49
N ARG A 41 -1.98 12.55 11.16
CA ARG A 41 -0.60 12.78 10.75
C ARG A 41 0.07 11.46 10.38
N PRO A 42 0.80 11.40 9.27
CA PRO A 42 1.50 10.18 8.83
C PRO A 42 2.51 9.63 9.85
N GLU A 43 3.15 10.51 10.62
CA GLU A 43 4.14 10.16 11.64
C GLU A 43 3.54 9.51 12.90
N ASP A 44 2.25 9.71 13.16
CA ASP A 44 1.56 9.15 14.34
C ASP A 44 1.13 7.68 14.14
N VAL A 45 1.28 7.15 12.92
CA VAL A 45 0.86 5.79 12.60
C VAL A 45 1.78 4.76 13.27
N GLN A 46 1.18 3.77 13.92
CA GLN A 46 1.90 2.68 14.57
C GLN A 46 1.32 1.34 14.12
N LEU A 47 2.20 0.38 13.87
CA LEU A 47 1.78 -1.01 13.62
C LEU A 47 1.27 -1.63 14.93
N PRO A 48 -0.01 -2.05 15.01
CA PRO A 48 -0.57 -2.68 16.21
C PRO A 48 0.23 -3.92 16.64
N ALA A 49 0.41 -4.10 17.94
CA ALA A 49 1.23 -5.18 18.50
C ALA A 49 0.76 -6.58 18.08
N ALA A 50 -0.56 -6.79 17.94
CA ALA A 50 -1.14 -8.05 17.48
C ALA A 50 -0.77 -8.38 16.04
N ALA A 51 -0.90 -7.40 15.13
CA ALA A 51 -0.49 -7.53 13.73
C ALA A 51 1.02 -7.77 13.64
N ARG A 52 1.84 -6.99 14.36
CA ARG A 52 3.29 -7.15 14.43
C ARG A 52 3.69 -8.59 14.80
N LYS A 53 3.13 -9.12 15.89
CA LYS A 53 3.43 -10.48 16.36
C LYS A 53 3.10 -11.56 15.34
N SER A 54 1.98 -11.40 14.63
CA SER A 54 1.56 -12.35 13.60
C SER A 54 2.44 -12.27 12.36
N LEU A 55 2.78 -11.05 11.87
CA LEU A 55 3.68 -10.84 10.73
C LEU A 55 5.08 -11.37 11.02
N GLU A 56 5.60 -11.14 12.23
CA GLU A 56 6.91 -11.65 12.65
C GLU A 56 6.94 -13.19 12.63
N ALA A 57 5.94 -13.84 13.23
CA ALA A 57 5.84 -15.30 13.23
C ALA A 57 5.71 -15.87 11.81
N LEU A 58 4.86 -15.27 10.97
CA LEU A 58 4.70 -15.67 9.57
C LEU A 58 5.99 -15.51 8.78
N SER A 59 6.70 -14.39 8.96
CA SER A 59 7.97 -14.13 8.25
C SER A 59 9.11 -15.04 8.68
N ASN A 60 9.01 -15.63 9.88
CA ASN A 60 9.97 -16.62 10.38
C ASN A 60 9.71 -18.03 9.83
N HIS A 61 8.50 -18.31 9.31
CA HIS A 61 8.19 -19.62 8.73
C HIS A 61 8.84 -19.79 7.34
N PRO A 62 9.59 -20.88 7.07
CA PRO A 62 10.35 -21.06 5.84
C PRO A 62 9.48 -21.10 4.59
N GLY A 63 8.23 -21.58 4.69
CA GLY A 63 7.24 -21.64 3.62
C GLY A 63 6.44 -20.34 3.42
N VAL A 64 6.73 -19.27 4.14
CA VAL A 64 6.01 -18.00 4.02
C VAL A 64 6.98 -16.86 3.67
N ARG A 65 6.55 -15.98 2.78
CA ARG A 65 7.17 -14.67 2.55
C ARG A 65 6.14 -13.60 2.86
N VAL A 66 6.53 -12.58 3.60
CA VAL A 66 5.66 -11.45 3.93
C VAL A 66 6.17 -10.22 3.20
N ALA A 67 5.28 -9.51 2.51
CA ALA A 67 5.61 -8.28 1.80
C ALA A 67 4.63 -7.16 2.16
N LEU A 68 5.17 -5.96 2.38
CA LEU A 68 4.40 -4.72 2.54
C LEU A 68 4.50 -3.90 1.28
N LEU A 69 3.36 -3.51 0.70
CA LEU A 69 3.25 -2.64 -0.47
C LEU A 69 2.55 -1.34 -0.06
N SER A 70 3.30 -0.29 0.17
CA SER A 70 2.80 0.97 0.72
C SER A 70 3.01 2.14 -0.24
N GLY A 71 2.14 3.15 -0.15
CA GLY A 71 2.35 4.47 -0.76
C GLY A 71 3.37 5.34 -0.02
N ARG A 72 3.84 4.89 1.15
CA ARG A 72 4.91 5.56 1.91
C ARG A 72 6.25 5.40 1.21
N GLU A 73 7.19 6.31 1.51
CA GLU A 73 8.59 6.12 1.19
C GLU A 73 9.12 4.82 1.82
N LEU A 74 10.05 4.15 1.12
CA LEU A 74 10.56 2.84 1.52
C LEU A 74 11.18 2.85 2.92
N ASP A 75 12.05 3.81 3.23
CA ASP A 75 12.72 3.88 4.52
C ASP A 75 11.76 4.28 5.65
N ASN A 76 10.72 5.07 5.35
CA ASN A 76 9.67 5.41 6.31
C ASN A 76 8.91 4.14 6.74
N VAL A 77 8.37 3.37 5.80
CA VAL A 77 7.62 2.16 6.15
C VAL A 77 8.50 1.09 6.82
N ARG A 78 9.78 0.99 6.43
CA ARG A 78 10.75 0.08 7.08
C ARG A 78 11.01 0.46 8.54
N THR A 79 11.14 1.76 8.82
CA THR A 79 11.34 2.28 10.17
C THR A 79 10.11 2.05 11.05
N LEU A 80 8.91 2.33 10.55
CA LEU A 80 7.67 2.14 11.29
C LEU A 80 7.40 0.67 11.63
N VAL A 81 7.65 -0.22 10.68
CA VAL A 81 7.36 -1.65 10.83
C VAL A 81 8.51 -2.40 11.52
N HIS A 82 9.75 -2.09 11.19
CA HIS A 82 10.97 -2.63 11.82
C HIS A 82 10.98 -4.17 11.98
N LEU A 83 10.63 -4.91 10.92
CA LEU A 83 10.69 -6.36 10.84
C LEU A 83 11.66 -6.78 9.73
N PRO A 84 12.89 -7.23 10.04
CA PRO A 84 13.97 -7.35 9.05
C PRO A 84 13.77 -8.45 8.01
N LYS A 85 12.87 -9.42 8.26
CA LYS A 85 12.59 -10.53 7.32
C LYS A 85 11.49 -10.22 6.30
N LEU A 86 10.82 -9.07 6.43
CA LEU A 86 9.82 -8.66 5.47
C LEU A 86 10.46 -8.12 4.18
N ILE A 87 9.70 -8.24 3.11
CA ILE A 87 9.95 -7.54 1.87
C ILE A 87 9.17 -6.23 1.93
N TYR A 88 9.82 -5.12 1.63
CA TYR A 88 9.22 -3.79 1.64
C TYR A 88 9.16 -3.23 0.24
N ALA A 89 8.01 -2.74 -0.15
CA ALA A 89 7.77 -2.02 -1.39
C ALA A 89 7.20 -0.63 -1.06
N GLY A 90 8.02 0.39 -1.25
CA GLY A 90 7.68 1.80 -1.03
C GLY A 90 7.20 2.48 -2.30
N ASN A 91 6.59 3.68 -2.17
CA ASN A 91 6.11 4.46 -3.30
C ASN A 91 5.24 3.64 -4.28
N HIS A 92 4.25 2.89 -3.74
CA HIS A 92 3.40 1.95 -4.49
C HIS A 92 4.17 0.86 -5.25
N GLY A 93 5.36 0.49 -4.74
CA GLY A 93 6.22 -0.54 -5.31
C GLY A 93 7.20 -0.04 -6.36
N LEU A 94 7.38 1.29 -6.51
CA LEU A 94 8.47 1.84 -7.33
C LEU A 94 9.85 1.45 -6.80
N GLU A 95 9.94 1.14 -5.52
CA GLU A 95 11.13 0.58 -4.87
C GLU A 95 10.74 -0.67 -4.07
N ILE A 96 11.59 -1.70 -4.15
CA ILE A 96 11.36 -2.98 -3.45
C ILE A 96 12.70 -3.46 -2.88
N ILE A 97 12.73 -3.78 -1.57
CA ILE A 97 13.89 -4.36 -0.91
C ILE A 97 13.50 -5.57 -0.06
N GLY A 98 14.36 -6.57 -0.03
CA GLY A 98 14.17 -7.80 0.75
C GLY A 98 13.81 -9.01 -0.08
N GLY A 99 13.86 -10.20 0.52
CA GLY A 99 13.59 -11.46 -0.19
C GLY A 99 14.55 -11.77 -1.35
N GLY A 100 15.76 -11.22 -1.34
CA GLY A 100 16.73 -11.31 -2.45
C GLY A 100 16.51 -10.28 -3.56
N MET A 101 15.60 -9.32 -3.35
CA MET A 101 15.33 -8.23 -4.30
C MET A 101 15.92 -6.92 -3.77
N ASP A 102 16.50 -6.16 -4.70
CA ASP A 102 16.86 -4.75 -4.55
C ASP A 102 16.49 -4.09 -5.88
N TYR A 103 15.41 -3.34 -5.89
CA TYR A 103 14.84 -2.79 -7.11
C TYR A 103 14.35 -1.38 -6.91
N VAL A 104 14.72 -0.52 -7.85
CA VAL A 104 14.12 0.80 -8.02
C VAL A 104 13.68 0.92 -9.48
N ASN A 105 12.49 1.48 -9.73
CA ASN A 105 12.01 1.71 -11.08
C ASN A 105 12.90 2.76 -11.77
N PRO A 106 13.60 2.42 -12.87
CA PRO A 106 14.57 3.34 -13.49
C PRO A 106 13.94 4.66 -13.96
N ARG A 107 12.73 4.61 -14.56
CA ARG A 107 12.05 5.81 -15.03
C ARG A 107 11.62 6.74 -13.89
N SER A 108 11.39 6.20 -12.69
CA SER A 108 11.08 7.02 -11.51
C SER A 108 12.32 7.71 -10.96
N LEU A 109 13.51 7.12 -11.14
CA LEU A 109 14.78 7.78 -10.81
C LEU A 109 15.02 8.99 -11.72
N ASP A 110 14.74 8.86 -13.01
CA ASP A 110 14.90 9.95 -13.98
C ASP A 110 13.97 11.15 -13.68
N ALA A 111 12.85 10.90 -12.99
CA ALA A 111 11.88 11.94 -12.63
C ALA A 111 12.23 12.71 -11.34
N ARG A 112 13.26 12.33 -10.58
CA ARG A 112 13.63 13.01 -9.33
C ARG A 112 13.83 14.52 -9.45
N PRO A 113 14.58 15.06 -10.41
CA PRO A 113 14.74 16.51 -10.55
C PRO A 113 13.40 17.23 -10.77
N THR A 114 12.48 16.60 -11.51
CA THR A 114 11.14 17.16 -11.75
C THR A 114 10.31 17.15 -10.45
N LEU A 115 10.44 16.11 -9.62
CA LEU A 115 9.79 16.04 -8.30
C LEU A 115 10.34 17.10 -7.35
N ASP A 116 11.67 17.34 -7.33
CA ASP A 116 12.29 18.38 -6.52
C ASP A 116 11.78 19.80 -6.92
N ASP A 117 11.63 20.05 -8.22
CA ASP A 117 11.11 21.32 -8.73
C ASP A 117 9.60 21.48 -8.40
N ALA A 118 8.83 20.41 -8.52
CA ALA A 118 7.41 20.40 -8.19
C ALA A 118 7.17 20.61 -6.69
N ALA A 119 8.02 20.01 -5.82
CA ALA A 119 7.95 20.21 -4.37
C ALA A 119 8.16 21.69 -4.02
N ARG A 120 9.23 22.29 -4.51
CA ARG A 120 9.50 23.74 -4.31
C ARG A 120 8.36 24.62 -4.77
N TYR A 121 7.81 24.32 -5.96
CA TYR A 121 6.66 25.06 -6.48
C TYR A 121 5.45 24.97 -5.55
N LEU A 122 5.10 23.77 -5.07
CA LEU A 122 3.96 23.59 -4.17
C LEU A 122 4.18 24.25 -2.80
N GLU A 123 5.40 24.17 -2.24
CA GLU A 123 5.78 24.85 -1.00
C GLU A 123 5.64 26.37 -1.11
N GLU A 124 6.13 26.97 -2.21
CA GLU A 124 6.00 28.40 -2.47
C GLU A 124 4.54 28.82 -2.72
N ALA A 125 3.81 28.07 -3.55
CA ALA A 125 2.42 28.38 -3.89
C ALA A 125 1.49 28.31 -2.68
N LEU A 126 1.77 27.42 -1.71
CA LEU A 126 0.95 27.15 -0.53
C LEU A 126 1.53 27.76 0.75
N ALA A 127 2.61 28.55 0.64
CA ALA A 127 3.25 29.20 1.78
C ALA A 127 2.25 30.01 2.62
N GLY A 128 2.33 29.85 3.95
CA GLY A 128 1.47 30.56 4.91
C GLY A 128 0.07 29.96 5.10
N ILE A 129 -0.27 28.84 4.46
CA ILE A 129 -1.50 28.10 4.75
C ILE A 129 -1.18 27.02 5.79
N GLU A 130 -1.68 27.21 7.01
CA GLU A 130 -1.52 26.25 8.09
C GLU A 130 -2.18 24.91 7.72
N GLY A 131 -1.55 23.79 8.10
CA GLY A 131 -2.08 22.45 7.86
C GLY A 131 -1.87 21.90 6.43
N MET A 132 -1.23 22.68 5.52
CA MET A 132 -0.70 22.17 4.26
C MET A 132 0.70 21.61 4.50
N LEU A 133 0.94 20.37 4.03
CA LEU A 133 2.23 19.71 4.15
C LEU A 133 2.61 19.07 2.81
N VAL A 134 3.73 19.53 2.24
CA VAL A 134 4.36 18.88 1.10
C VAL A 134 5.36 17.85 1.63
N GLU A 135 5.11 16.58 1.36
CA GLU A 135 5.99 15.46 1.73
C GLU A 135 6.71 14.95 0.47
N HIS A 136 8.03 15.09 0.43
CA HIS A 136 8.86 14.52 -0.62
C HIS A 136 9.28 13.09 -0.25
N LYS A 137 8.84 12.10 -1.03
CA LYS A 137 9.07 10.67 -0.80
C LYS A 137 10.16 10.07 -1.70
N GLY A 138 11.06 10.87 -2.21
CA GLY A 138 12.14 10.46 -3.10
C GLY A 138 11.68 10.12 -4.53
N LEU A 139 10.64 9.34 -4.72
CA LEU A 139 10.09 8.92 -6.03
C LEU A 139 8.64 9.38 -6.27
N SER A 140 8.05 10.09 -5.34
CA SER A 140 6.75 10.75 -5.44
C SER A 140 6.67 11.94 -4.48
N LEU A 141 5.62 12.76 -4.60
CA LEU A 141 5.28 13.83 -3.67
C LEU A 141 3.86 13.62 -3.16
N SER A 142 3.61 13.97 -1.89
CA SER A 142 2.26 14.08 -1.35
C SER A 142 2.02 15.48 -0.81
N LEU A 143 0.95 16.13 -1.26
CA LEU A 143 0.40 17.31 -0.64
C LEU A 143 -0.72 16.88 0.30
N HIS A 144 -0.46 16.88 1.61
CA HIS A 144 -1.44 16.61 2.64
C HIS A 144 -2.17 17.90 3.01
N TYR A 145 -3.51 17.84 3.09
CA TYR A 145 -4.35 19.01 3.41
C TYR A 145 -5.47 18.69 4.41
N ARG A 146 -5.35 17.57 5.14
CA ARG A 146 -6.35 17.13 6.14
C ARG A 146 -6.51 18.14 7.29
N LEU A 147 -5.44 18.83 7.65
CA LEU A 147 -5.40 19.80 8.75
C LEU A 147 -5.53 21.24 8.26
N ALA A 148 -5.67 21.45 6.94
CA ALA A 148 -5.81 22.78 6.39
C ALA A 148 -7.26 23.27 6.49
N PRO A 149 -7.48 24.59 6.66
CA PRO A 149 -8.81 25.17 6.75
C PRO A 149 -9.53 25.10 5.41
N ASP A 150 -10.86 24.91 5.44
CA ASP A 150 -11.70 24.73 4.24
C ASP A 150 -11.61 25.91 3.26
N ASN A 151 -11.45 27.15 3.74
CA ASN A 151 -11.30 28.32 2.91
C ASN A 151 -10.00 28.36 2.08
N SER A 152 -9.07 27.48 2.35
CA SER A 152 -7.83 27.33 1.58
C SER A 152 -8.01 26.46 0.31
N ALA A 153 -9.16 25.78 0.14
CA ALA A 153 -9.41 24.87 -0.95
C ALA A 153 -9.20 25.50 -2.36
N PRO A 154 -9.68 26.72 -2.66
CA PRO A 154 -9.46 27.31 -3.98
C PRO A 154 -7.98 27.49 -4.32
N ARG A 155 -7.16 27.98 -3.38
CA ARG A 155 -5.72 28.17 -3.58
C ARG A 155 -4.98 26.82 -3.70
N ARG A 156 -5.39 25.83 -2.91
CA ARG A 156 -4.87 24.45 -3.01
C ARG A 156 -5.14 23.86 -4.40
N ASP A 157 -6.39 23.93 -4.85
CA ASP A 157 -6.81 23.30 -6.11
C ASP A 157 -6.14 23.99 -7.31
N GLU A 158 -5.97 25.32 -7.25
CA GLU A 158 -5.20 26.07 -8.24
C GLU A 158 -3.72 25.65 -8.25
N ALA A 159 -3.10 25.50 -7.07
CA ALA A 159 -1.71 25.06 -6.96
C ALA A 159 -1.51 23.65 -7.52
N ILE A 160 -2.42 22.72 -7.24
CA ILE A 160 -2.40 21.34 -7.78
C ILE A 160 -2.51 21.37 -9.31
N ALA A 161 -3.50 22.09 -9.85
CA ALA A 161 -3.71 22.17 -11.30
C ALA A 161 -2.54 22.83 -12.03
N SER A 162 -2.01 23.91 -11.48
CA SER A 162 -0.85 24.62 -12.02
C SER A 162 0.41 23.76 -11.97
N CYS A 163 0.64 23.03 -10.87
CA CYS A 163 1.74 22.08 -10.73
C CYS A 163 1.66 20.98 -11.80
N ALA A 164 0.48 20.37 -11.98
CA ALA A 164 0.25 19.35 -13.00
C ALA A 164 0.52 19.86 -14.42
N THR A 165 0.14 21.11 -14.71
CA THR A 165 0.38 21.74 -16.01
C THR A 165 1.85 22.06 -16.23
N ARG A 166 2.55 22.53 -15.20
CA ARG A 166 3.96 22.91 -15.24
C ARG A 166 4.90 21.71 -15.36
N PHE A 167 4.52 20.59 -14.76
CA PHE A 167 5.30 19.35 -14.72
C PHE A 167 4.56 18.16 -15.35
N PRO A 168 4.37 18.17 -16.70
CA PRO A 168 3.54 17.16 -17.39
C PRO A 168 4.07 15.73 -17.32
N GLY A 169 5.33 15.54 -16.86
CA GLY A 169 5.89 14.21 -16.53
C GLY A 169 5.40 13.61 -15.22
N LEU A 170 4.56 14.36 -14.46
CA LEU A 170 3.95 13.90 -13.22
C LEU A 170 2.43 13.76 -13.40
N LYS A 171 1.87 12.68 -12.86
CA LYS A 171 0.42 12.47 -12.74
C LYS A 171 -0.05 12.74 -11.33
N VAL A 172 -1.20 13.43 -11.23
CA VAL A 172 -1.85 13.68 -9.93
C VAL A 172 -2.85 12.58 -9.64
N HIS A 173 -2.75 12.02 -8.45
CA HIS A 173 -3.69 11.07 -7.90
C HIS A 173 -4.31 11.65 -6.63
N HIS A 174 -5.64 11.62 -6.52
CA HIS A 174 -6.35 12.12 -5.35
C HIS A 174 -6.71 10.97 -4.42
N GLY A 175 -6.31 11.10 -3.14
CA GLY A 175 -6.64 10.18 -2.07
C GLY A 175 -7.48 10.84 -0.96
N LYS A 176 -7.53 10.21 0.20
CA LYS A 176 -8.30 10.69 1.37
C LYS A 176 -7.63 11.92 2.03
N MET A 177 -7.93 13.12 1.54
CA MET A 177 -7.34 14.41 1.96
C MET A 177 -5.84 14.52 1.62
N VAL A 178 -5.46 14.00 0.47
CA VAL A 178 -4.10 14.09 -0.09
C VAL A 178 -4.17 14.17 -1.62
N ALA A 179 -3.27 14.95 -2.23
CA ALA A 179 -2.96 14.92 -3.64
C ALA A 179 -1.54 14.37 -3.81
N GLU A 180 -1.38 13.29 -4.55
CA GLU A 180 -0.10 12.65 -4.77
C GLU A 180 0.36 12.85 -6.22
N PHE A 181 1.59 13.34 -6.38
CA PHE A 181 2.25 13.53 -7.67
C PHE A 181 3.23 12.39 -7.88
N ARG A 182 2.98 11.59 -8.88
CA ARG A 182 3.81 10.42 -9.24
C ARG A 182 4.38 10.60 -10.64
N PRO A 183 5.59 10.10 -10.93
CA PRO A 183 6.08 10.01 -12.29
C PRO A 183 5.07 9.31 -13.20
N ASP A 184 4.91 9.83 -14.43
CA ASP A 184 4.05 9.20 -15.44
C ASP A 184 4.71 7.93 -15.97
N VAL A 185 4.71 6.90 -15.16
CA VAL A 185 5.19 5.55 -15.49
C VAL A 185 4.04 4.57 -15.41
N ALA A 186 4.00 3.60 -16.31
CA ALA A 186 3.03 2.51 -16.26
C ALA A 186 3.36 1.57 -15.08
N TRP A 187 3.05 2.01 -13.86
CA TRP A 187 3.34 1.29 -12.62
C TRP A 187 2.25 1.50 -11.58
N ASN A 188 1.92 0.44 -10.84
CA ASN A 188 0.94 0.44 -9.77
C ASN A 188 1.21 -0.75 -8.82
N LYS A 189 0.43 -0.90 -7.75
CA LYS A 189 0.57 -2.02 -6.80
C LYS A 189 0.39 -3.40 -7.45
N GLY A 190 -0.37 -3.50 -8.54
CA GLY A 190 -0.52 -4.73 -9.30
C GLY A 190 0.77 -5.14 -10.02
N PHE A 191 1.47 -4.19 -10.64
CA PHE A 191 2.79 -4.45 -11.23
C PHE A 191 3.83 -4.80 -10.17
N ALA A 192 3.81 -4.12 -9.02
CA ALA A 192 4.67 -4.43 -7.88
C ALA A 192 4.44 -5.87 -7.39
N LEU A 193 3.18 -6.28 -7.21
CA LEU A 193 2.83 -7.64 -6.80
C LEU A 193 3.28 -8.70 -7.81
N LYS A 194 3.07 -8.46 -9.12
CA LYS A 194 3.57 -9.34 -10.18
C LYS A 194 5.09 -9.45 -10.17
N ARG A 195 5.79 -8.36 -9.89
CA ARG A 195 7.25 -8.35 -9.77
C ARG A 195 7.71 -9.15 -8.57
N LEU A 196 7.04 -9.01 -7.40
CA LEU A 196 7.30 -9.83 -6.22
C LEU A 196 7.13 -11.31 -6.52
N LEU A 197 6.01 -11.70 -7.12
CA LEU A 197 5.74 -13.09 -7.49
C LEU A 197 6.83 -13.64 -8.42
N LYS A 198 7.21 -12.89 -9.45
CA LYS A 198 8.28 -13.27 -10.37
C LYS A 198 9.63 -13.41 -9.65
N GLY A 199 10.01 -12.45 -8.82
CA GLY A 199 11.26 -12.46 -8.07
C GLY A 199 11.37 -13.62 -7.08
N LEU A 200 10.24 -14.03 -6.50
CA LEU A 200 10.15 -15.16 -5.57
C LEU A 200 9.94 -16.50 -6.26
N GLY A 201 9.70 -16.53 -7.56
CA GLY A 201 9.35 -17.74 -8.31
C GLY A 201 8.04 -18.37 -7.83
N LEU A 202 7.01 -17.55 -7.58
CA LEU A 202 5.70 -17.97 -7.08
C LEU A 202 4.60 -17.69 -8.11
N PRO A 203 3.64 -18.62 -8.30
CA PRO A 203 2.44 -18.35 -9.07
C PRO A 203 1.46 -17.46 -8.31
N ALA A 204 0.54 -16.78 -9.00
CA ALA A 204 -0.49 -15.96 -8.37
C ALA A 204 -1.36 -16.75 -7.36
N ALA A 205 -1.61 -18.04 -7.62
CA ALA A 205 -2.35 -18.92 -6.71
C ALA A 205 -1.68 -19.09 -5.32
N ALA A 206 -0.38 -18.81 -5.23
CA ALA A 206 0.39 -18.86 -3.99
C ALA A 206 0.49 -17.49 -3.29
N ALA A 207 -0.37 -16.55 -3.65
CA ALA A 207 -0.39 -15.22 -3.04
C ALA A 207 -1.72 -14.91 -2.36
N LEU A 208 -1.57 -14.20 -1.25
CA LEU A 208 -2.61 -13.49 -0.52
C LEU A 208 -2.30 -12.00 -0.59
N TYR A 209 -3.29 -11.14 -0.88
CA TYR A 209 -3.16 -9.69 -0.80
C TYR A 209 -4.31 -9.07 0.00
N MET A 210 -3.97 -8.14 0.90
CA MET A 210 -4.93 -7.35 1.70
C MET A 210 -4.71 -5.86 1.43
N GLY A 211 -5.80 -5.10 1.28
CA GLY A 211 -5.74 -3.66 1.05
C GLY A 211 -7.07 -2.96 1.26
N ASP A 212 -7.04 -1.64 1.52
CA ASP A 212 -8.23 -0.84 1.86
C ASP A 212 -8.55 0.26 0.84
N ASP A 213 -7.65 0.56 -0.10
CA ASP A 213 -7.79 1.71 -1.00
C ASP A 213 -8.01 1.29 -2.47
N THR A 214 -8.33 2.26 -3.30
CA THR A 214 -8.50 2.11 -4.76
C THR A 214 -7.22 1.62 -5.44
N THR A 215 -6.05 2.00 -4.92
CA THR A 215 -4.75 1.51 -5.43
C THR A 215 -4.53 0.02 -5.21
N ASP A 216 -5.26 -0.61 -4.28
CA ASP A 216 -5.19 -2.03 -4.00
C ASP A 216 -6.01 -2.86 -4.98
N GLU A 217 -6.99 -2.25 -5.66
CA GLU A 217 -7.75 -2.92 -6.73
C GLU A 217 -6.85 -3.40 -7.86
N ASP A 218 -5.75 -2.67 -8.16
CA ASP A 218 -4.74 -3.09 -9.11
C ASP A 218 -4.05 -4.40 -8.66
N ALA A 219 -3.80 -4.55 -7.35
CA ALA A 219 -3.21 -5.77 -6.79
C ALA A 219 -4.23 -6.92 -6.77
N PHE A 220 -5.51 -6.65 -6.47
CA PHE A 220 -6.57 -7.66 -6.57
C PHE A 220 -6.71 -8.17 -8.01
N ALA A 221 -6.73 -7.26 -8.99
CA ALA A 221 -6.77 -7.61 -10.41
C ALA A 221 -5.52 -8.40 -10.85
N ALA A 222 -4.34 -8.09 -10.28
CA ALA A 222 -3.10 -8.80 -10.59
C ALA A 222 -3.11 -10.27 -10.15
N LEU A 223 -3.89 -10.61 -9.12
CA LEU A 223 -4.11 -12.00 -8.69
C LEU A 223 -5.02 -12.78 -9.63
N ASN A 224 -5.75 -12.10 -10.51
CA ASN A 224 -6.56 -12.67 -11.59
C ASN A 224 -7.49 -13.82 -11.12
N GLY A 225 -8.11 -13.68 -9.94
CA GLY A 225 -8.97 -14.70 -9.34
C GLY A 225 -8.27 -15.99 -8.90
N LEU A 226 -6.97 -16.14 -9.16
CA LEU A 226 -6.19 -17.33 -8.77
C LEU A 226 -5.69 -17.21 -7.33
N GLY A 227 -5.21 -16.04 -6.93
CA GLY A 227 -4.78 -15.77 -5.56
C GLY A 227 -5.94 -15.45 -4.63
N THR A 228 -5.62 -15.15 -3.38
CA THR A 228 -6.57 -14.75 -2.35
C THR A 228 -6.48 -13.24 -2.14
N SER A 229 -7.58 -12.53 -2.32
CA SER A 229 -7.67 -11.08 -2.14
C SER A 229 -8.71 -10.72 -1.09
N LEU A 230 -8.34 -9.83 -0.15
CA LEU A 230 -9.23 -9.36 0.92
C LEU A 230 -9.26 -7.83 0.93
N ARG A 231 -10.44 -7.27 0.78
CA ARG A 231 -10.70 -5.83 0.94
C ARG A 231 -10.86 -5.52 2.43
N VAL A 232 -10.17 -4.50 2.91
CA VAL A 232 -10.32 -3.99 4.29
C VAL A 232 -11.22 -2.76 4.27
N GLY A 233 -12.13 -2.70 5.24
CA GLY A 233 -13.08 -1.59 5.38
C GLY A 233 -14.28 -1.65 4.45
N PRO A 234 -15.16 -0.63 4.52
CA PRO A 234 -16.37 -0.56 3.72
C PRO A 234 -16.05 -0.35 2.24
N GLY A 235 -16.80 -0.97 1.37
CA GLY A 235 -16.72 -0.80 -0.09
C GLY A 235 -17.53 -1.86 -0.81
N ALA A 236 -18.52 -1.43 -1.59
CA ALA A 236 -19.39 -2.33 -2.36
C ALA A 236 -18.76 -2.73 -3.70
N GLU A 237 -17.95 -1.86 -4.30
CA GLU A 237 -17.30 -2.10 -5.59
C GLU A 237 -15.83 -2.45 -5.39
N THR A 238 -15.54 -3.74 -5.39
CA THR A 238 -14.18 -4.25 -5.25
C THR A 238 -13.99 -5.54 -6.06
N GLY A 239 -12.79 -5.72 -6.62
CA GLY A 239 -12.34 -6.96 -7.20
C GLY A 239 -11.83 -7.98 -6.19
N ALA A 240 -11.85 -7.67 -4.90
CA ALA A 240 -11.46 -8.60 -3.85
C ALA A 240 -12.47 -9.74 -3.71
N ARG A 241 -11.96 -10.94 -3.37
CA ARG A 241 -12.79 -12.14 -3.21
C ARG A 241 -13.46 -12.24 -1.84
N TYR A 242 -12.83 -11.65 -0.81
CA TYR A 242 -13.30 -11.63 0.57
C TYR A 242 -13.17 -10.24 1.16
N HIS A 243 -13.80 -10.00 2.31
CA HIS A 243 -13.60 -8.75 3.02
C HIS A 243 -13.25 -8.94 4.51
N LEU A 244 -12.61 -7.91 5.04
CA LEU A 244 -12.27 -7.65 6.43
C LEU A 244 -12.93 -6.32 6.81
N ARG A 245 -13.49 -6.21 8.01
CA ARG A 245 -14.23 -5.02 8.45
C ARG A 245 -13.35 -3.79 8.64
N ASP A 246 -12.17 -4.00 9.23
CA ASP A 246 -11.24 -2.96 9.66
C ASP A 246 -9.84 -3.55 9.94
N THR A 247 -8.97 -2.73 10.49
CA THR A 247 -7.60 -3.12 10.86
C THR A 247 -7.53 -4.13 12.01
N ASP A 248 -8.52 -4.13 12.92
CA ASP A 248 -8.59 -5.11 14.01
C ASP A 248 -8.96 -6.48 13.46
N ASP A 249 -9.91 -6.54 12.54
CA ASP A 249 -10.28 -7.77 11.83
C ASP A 249 -9.11 -8.30 10.96
N THR A 250 -8.29 -7.39 10.41
CA THR A 250 -7.03 -7.76 9.74
C THR A 250 -6.06 -8.45 10.71
N ALA A 251 -5.93 -7.93 11.93
CA ALA A 251 -5.08 -8.56 12.95
C ALA A 251 -5.61 -9.93 13.38
N GLU A 252 -6.94 -10.10 13.49
CA GLU A 252 -7.58 -11.40 13.76
C GLU A 252 -7.33 -12.42 12.63
N PHE A 253 -7.47 -11.98 11.38
CA PHE A 253 -7.17 -12.80 10.21
C PHE A 253 -5.71 -13.24 10.17
N LEU A 254 -4.76 -12.33 10.44
CA LEU A 254 -3.34 -12.67 10.51
C LEU A 254 -3.03 -13.65 11.65
N GLU A 255 -3.67 -13.53 12.81
CA GLU A 255 -3.53 -14.47 13.91
C GLU A 255 -4.08 -15.86 13.54
N TRP A 256 -5.21 -15.91 12.83
CA TRP A 256 -5.77 -17.15 12.29
C TRP A 256 -4.82 -17.78 11.25
N LEU A 257 -4.31 -16.99 10.31
CA LEU A 257 -3.37 -17.45 9.28
C LEU A 257 -2.07 -17.97 9.89
N LYS A 258 -1.57 -17.30 10.94
CA LYS A 258 -0.41 -17.76 11.70
C LYS A 258 -0.67 -19.15 12.30
N LYS A 259 -1.83 -19.38 12.93
CA LYS A 259 -2.18 -20.70 13.47
C LYS A 259 -2.27 -21.75 12.38
N LEU A 260 -2.79 -21.39 11.20
CA LEU A 260 -2.90 -22.31 10.07
C LEU A 260 -1.54 -22.71 9.49
N ARG A 261 -0.53 -21.83 9.54
CA ARG A 261 0.75 -22.02 8.82
C ARG A 261 1.92 -22.37 9.71
N VAL A 262 1.90 -21.93 10.96
CA VAL A 262 3.06 -21.99 11.88
C VAL A 262 2.83 -22.99 13.02
N CYS A 263 1.58 -23.29 13.35
CA CYS A 263 1.21 -24.33 14.34
C CYS A 263 0.82 -25.61 13.64
#